data_f378daeb5fed6a436dfc2b48c9efb389
#
_entry.id   f378daeb5fed6a436dfc2b48c9efb389
#
_cell.length_a   1.000
_cell.length_b   1.000
_cell.length_c   1.000
_cell.angle_alpha   90.00
_cell.angle_beta   90.00
_cell.angle_gamma   90.00
#
_symmetry.space_group_name_H-M   'P 1'
#
loop_
_entity.id
_entity.type
_entity.pdbx_description
1 polymer ?
#
loop_
_entity_poly.entity_id
_entity_poly.type
_entity_poly.pdbx_seq_one_letter_code
_entity_poly.pdbx_strand_id
1 'polypeptide(L)'
;MGLALAGATLISFAPMMYSFSNASPLTGAFFRMLYALPFLWILTVFWTSEDKRVGVEKWLAFIAGIVLAFDFISYHSAIDWVGTGIATLIGNSQVIIVTIASWWLFGERPNKAILLALPVVIIGLFFISGLGDSSAYGAKPRLGVIAGIFTAIFYSLFLILYRYSNRSLSPATSLQLEATAGGTLGLLVMGLLPLQGLNIEPIDFRPSYPSHVWLVLLGILCQSIGWVAITYSLPRLPAAHTSFAILLQPVLTIVWGVLLLGEDPSVQQKIGMGPVSYTHLRAHETSKH
;
A
#
# COMPACT_ATOMS: atom_id res chain seq x y z
N MET A 1 13.51 -2.14 16.15
CA MET A 1 13.73 -2.97 14.95
C MET A 1 12.74 -4.13 14.88
N GLY A 2 12.65 -5.02 15.90
CA GLY A 2 11.75 -6.18 15.84
C GLY A 2 10.29 -5.86 15.51
N LEU A 3 9.71 -4.80 16.12
CA LEU A 3 8.33 -4.39 15.87
C LEU A 3 8.12 -3.91 14.42
N ALA A 4 9.10 -3.20 13.83
CA ALA A 4 9.02 -2.77 12.43
C ALA A 4 9.07 -3.97 11.47
N LEU A 5 9.93 -4.94 11.73
CA LEU A 5 10.01 -6.17 10.94
C LEU A 5 8.73 -7.00 11.06
N ALA A 6 8.19 -7.14 12.28
CA ALA A 6 6.91 -7.82 12.50
C ALA A 6 5.77 -7.12 11.74
N GLY A 7 5.70 -5.78 11.80
CA GLY A 7 4.72 -5.00 11.05
C GLY A 7 4.84 -5.18 9.54
N ALA A 8 6.04 -5.08 8.99
CA ALA A 8 6.30 -5.30 7.56
C ALA A 8 5.94 -6.73 7.13
N THR A 9 6.27 -7.73 7.94
CA THR A 9 5.90 -9.13 7.69
C THR A 9 4.38 -9.30 7.69
N LEU A 10 3.66 -8.75 8.68
CA LEU A 10 2.20 -8.81 8.72
C LEU A 10 1.58 -8.16 7.48
N ILE A 11 2.05 -6.97 7.11
CA ILE A 11 1.52 -6.24 5.94
C ILE A 11 1.82 -6.99 4.63
N SER A 12 2.93 -7.74 4.56
CA SER A 12 3.26 -8.53 3.36
C SER A 12 2.25 -9.64 3.04
N PHE A 13 1.46 -10.07 4.01
CA PHE A 13 0.36 -11.03 3.83
C PHE A 13 -0.92 -10.37 3.29
N ALA A 14 -1.03 -9.05 3.30
CA ALA A 14 -2.28 -8.37 2.91
C ALA A 14 -2.77 -8.72 1.50
N PRO A 15 -1.93 -8.73 0.44
CA PRO A 15 -2.38 -9.08 -0.90
C PRO A 15 -2.93 -10.49 -1.01
N MET A 16 -2.34 -11.44 -0.26
CA MET A 16 -2.80 -12.82 -0.26
C MET A 16 -4.12 -13.01 0.47
N MET A 17 -4.27 -12.38 1.64
CA MET A 17 -5.54 -12.42 2.37
C MET A 17 -6.65 -11.83 1.51
N TYR A 18 -6.36 -10.76 0.77
CA TYR A 18 -7.29 -10.22 -0.22
C TYR A 18 -7.60 -11.26 -1.32
N SER A 19 -6.60 -11.87 -1.95
CA SER A 19 -6.81 -12.88 -2.99
C SER A 19 -7.61 -14.08 -2.49
N PHE A 20 -7.33 -14.58 -1.29
CA PHE A 20 -8.10 -15.68 -0.69
C PHE A 20 -9.54 -15.30 -0.34
N SER A 21 -9.83 -14.03 -0.16
CA SER A 21 -11.20 -13.58 0.10
C SER A 21 -12.11 -13.70 -1.12
N ASN A 22 -11.56 -13.76 -2.33
CA ASN A 22 -12.31 -13.72 -3.59
C ASN A 22 -13.33 -12.55 -3.66
N ALA A 23 -13.07 -11.48 -2.95
CA ALA A 23 -13.90 -10.29 -2.95
C ALA A 23 -13.53 -9.37 -4.12
N SER A 24 -14.52 -8.63 -4.65
CA SER A 24 -14.20 -7.58 -5.63
C SER A 24 -13.30 -6.50 -5.01
N PRO A 25 -12.52 -5.76 -5.82
CA PRO A 25 -11.58 -4.75 -5.32
C PRO A 25 -12.21 -3.76 -4.33
N LEU A 26 -13.39 -3.25 -4.63
CA LEU A 26 -14.10 -2.30 -3.77
C LEU A 26 -14.62 -2.96 -2.49
N THR A 27 -15.17 -4.17 -2.58
CA THR A 27 -15.64 -4.96 -1.43
C THR A 27 -14.48 -5.29 -0.50
N GLY A 28 -13.38 -5.80 -1.05
CA GLY A 28 -12.19 -6.15 -0.27
C GLY A 28 -11.57 -4.94 0.43
N ALA A 29 -11.46 -3.81 -0.25
CA ALA A 29 -10.97 -2.56 0.32
C ALA A 29 -11.88 -2.06 1.45
N PHE A 30 -13.20 -2.06 1.22
CA PHE A 30 -14.20 -1.58 2.19
C PHE A 30 -14.16 -2.41 3.49
N PHE A 31 -14.26 -3.73 3.40
CA PHE A 31 -14.26 -4.57 4.59
C PHE A 31 -12.90 -4.60 5.30
N ARG A 32 -11.78 -4.51 4.58
CA ARG A 32 -10.46 -4.33 5.17
C ARG A 32 -10.43 -3.13 6.12
N MET A 33 -10.97 -1.98 5.67
CA MET A 33 -11.03 -0.77 6.48
C MET A 33 -12.07 -0.87 7.59
N LEU A 34 -13.27 -1.34 7.27
CA LEU A 34 -14.39 -1.44 8.21
C LEU A 34 -14.05 -2.33 9.42
N TYR A 35 -13.48 -3.52 9.20
CA TYR A 35 -13.14 -4.44 10.28
C TYR A 35 -11.94 -3.99 11.11
N ALA A 36 -11.11 -3.12 10.58
CA ALA A 36 -10.03 -2.51 11.34
C ALA A 36 -10.52 -1.47 12.35
N LEU A 37 -11.62 -0.76 12.09
CA LEU A 37 -12.12 0.34 12.92
C LEU A 37 -12.34 -0.04 14.39
N PRO A 38 -13.15 -1.06 14.72
CA PRO A 38 -13.42 -1.41 16.11
C PRO A 38 -12.14 -1.82 16.85
N PHE A 39 -11.25 -2.53 16.18
CA PHE A 39 -9.98 -2.96 16.76
C PHE A 39 -9.03 -1.78 17.00
N LEU A 40 -8.91 -0.87 16.05
CA LEU A 40 -8.11 0.37 16.21
C LEU A 40 -8.68 1.28 17.29
N TRP A 41 -10.00 1.37 17.41
CA TRP A 41 -10.65 2.11 18.47
C TRP A 41 -10.30 1.53 19.84
N ILE A 42 -10.39 0.21 20.00
CA ILE A 42 -9.97 -0.50 21.22
C ILE A 42 -8.50 -0.20 21.52
N LEU A 43 -7.61 -0.36 20.55
CA LEU A 43 -6.19 -0.04 20.74
C LEU A 43 -5.96 1.42 21.16
N THR A 44 -6.72 2.36 20.61
CA THR A 44 -6.60 3.78 20.95
C THR A 44 -7.05 4.05 22.38
N VAL A 45 -8.09 3.38 22.86
CA VAL A 45 -8.59 3.51 24.24
C VAL A 45 -7.59 2.92 25.24
N PHE A 46 -6.99 1.77 24.94
CA PHE A 46 -6.05 1.10 25.84
C PHE A 46 -4.62 1.64 25.76
N TRP A 47 -4.23 2.20 24.63
CA TRP A 47 -2.90 2.79 24.44
C TRP A 47 -2.97 4.31 24.54
N THR A 48 -3.22 4.78 25.76
CA THR A 48 -3.34 6.21 26.06
C THR A 48 -1.97 6.88 25.97
N SER A 49 -1.74 7.67 24.95
CA SER A 49 -0.66 8.65 24.89
C SER A 49 -1.25 10.00 24.50
N GLU A 50 -0.65 11.08 25.00
CA GLU A 50 -1.14 12.43 24.74
C GLU A 50 -1.06 12.75 23.24
N ASP A 51 -2.19 13.12 22.65
CA ASP A 51 -2.26 13.56 21.26
C ASP A 51 -2.19 15.09 21.21
N LYS A 52 -1.02 15.61 20.83
CA LYS A 52 -0.72 17.05 20.75
C LYS A 52 -1.15 17.68 19.41
N ARG A 53 -1.75 16.91 18.50
CA ARG A 53 -2.17 17.42 17.20
C ARG A 53 -3.36 18.38 17.33
N VAL A 54 -3.33 19.44 16.51
CA VAL A 54 -4.47 20.34 16.33
C VAL A 54 -5.53 19.75 15.40
N GLY A 55 -6.74 20.32 15.43
CA GLY A 55 -7.86 19.80 14.63
C GLY A 55 -7.57 19.63 13.13
N VAL A 56 -6.81 20.57 12.53
CA VAL A 56 -6.41 20.49 11.12
C VAL A 56 -5.55 19.26 10.84
N GLU A 57 -4.63 18.89 11.72
CA GLU A 57 -3.78 17.71 11.54
C GLU A 57 -4.59 16.41 11.61
N LYS A 58 -5.61 16.34 12.48
CA LYS A 58 -6.54 15.20 12.56
C LYS A 58 -7.38 15.09 11.29
N TRP A 59 -7.89 16.20 10.77
CA TRP A 59 -8.59 16.25 9.50
C TRP A 59 -7.71 15.82 8.33
N LEU A 60 -6.44 16.19 8.32
CA LEU A 60 -5.49 15.73 7.30
C LEU A 60 -5.27 14.21 7.34
N ALA A 61 -5.26 13.58 8.54
CA ALA A 61 -5.22 12.12 8.65
C ALA A 61 -6.46 11.48 8.05
N PHE A 62 -7.64 12.04 8.34
CA PHE A 62 -8.90 11.55 7.78
C PHE A 62 -8.94 11.69 6.25
N ILE A 63 -8.52 12.83 5.71
CA ILE A 63 -8.43 13.07 4.25
C ILE A 63 -7.41 12.12 3.61
N ALA A 64 -6.27 11.90 4.28
CA ALA A 64 -5.28 10.92 3.82
C ALA A 64 -5.92 9.53 3.68
N GLY A 65 -6.80 9.15 4.60
CA GLY A 65 -7.58 7.91 4.50
C GLY A 65 -8.50 7.87 3.29
N ILE A 66 -9.16 8.97 2.94
CA ILE A 66 -9.98 9.05 1.71
C ILE A 66 -9.10 8.81 0.47
N VAL A 67 -7.90 9.38 0.44
CA VAL A 67 -6.93 9.13 -0.66
C VAL A 67 -6.49 7.66 -0.68
N LEU A 68 -6.28 7.06 0.50
CA LEU A 68 -5.95 5.64 0.62
C LEU A 68 -7.08 4.72 0.11
N ALA A 69 -8.33 5.18 0.11
CA ALA A 69 -9.43 4.44 -0.50
C ALA A 69 -9.23 4.25 -2.02
N PHE A 70 -8.81 5.30 -2.73
CA PHE A 70 -8.47 5.22 -4.17
C PHE A 70 -7.26 4.32 -4.41
N ASP A 71 -6.25 4.40 -3.55
CA ASP A 71 -5.10 3.50 -3.59
C ASP A 71 -5.54 2.03 -3.49
N PHE A 72 -6.35 1.68 -2.50
CA PHE A 72 -6.76 0.29 -2.30
C PHE A 72 -7.61 -0.28 -3.44
N ILE A 73 -8.50 0.51 -4.04
CA ILE A 73 -9.24 0.05 -5.22
C ILE A 73 -8.27 -0.24 -6.37
N SER A 74 -7.35 0.69 -6.63
CA SER A 74 -6.35 0.54 -7.67
C SER A 74 -5.44 -0.66 -7.40
N TYR A 75 -5.01 -0.83 -6.15
CA TYR A 75 -4.13 -1.91 -5.72
C TYR A 75 -4.80 -3.29 -5.82
N HIS A 76 -6.03 -3.43 -5.31
CA HIS A 76 -6.77 -4.68 -5.42
C HIS A 76 -7.08 -5.04 -6.87
N SER A 77 -7.43 -4.05 -7.71
CA SER A 77 -7.59 -4.26 -9.15
C SER A 77 -6.28 -4.70 -9.81
N ALA A 78 -5.14 -4.12 -9.41
CA ALA A 78 -3.83 -4.55 -9.91
C ALA A 78 -3.54 -6.01 -9.50
N ILE A 79 -3.84 -6.40 -8.26
CA ILE A 79 -3.68 -7.78 -7.78
C ILE A 79 -4.50 -8.74 -8.66
N ASP A 80 -5.76 -8.44 -8.93
CA ASP A 80 -6.64 -9.29 -9.74
C ASP A 80 -6.16 -9.44 -11.19
N TRP A 81 -5.47 -8.41 -11.72
CA TRP A 81 -5.08 -8.37 -13.13
C TRP A 81 -3.64 -8.83 -13.39
N VAL A 82 -2.73 -8.68 -12.44
CA VAL A 82 -1.29 -8.96 -12.66
C VAL A 82 -0.64 -9.77 -11.53
N GLY A 83 -1.41 -10.13 -10.51
CA GLY A 83 -0.93 -10.91 -9.35
C GLY A 83 -0.37 -10.06 -8.22
N THR A 84 -0.22 -10.69 -7.06
CA THR A 84 0.12 -10.01 -5.79
C THR A 84 1.54 -9.46 -5.78
N GLY A 85 2.50 -10.26 -6.26
CA GLY A 85 3.91 -9.88 -6.28
C GLY A 85 4.18 -8.68 -7.18
N ILE A 86 3.70 -8.73 -8.42
CA ILE A 86 3.89 -7.66 -9.42
C ILE A 86 3.14 -6.40 -8.99
N ALA A 87 1.87 -6.50 -8.56
CA ALA A 87 1.08 -5.37 -8.10
C ALA A 87 1.78 -4.62 -6.95
N THR A 88 2.30 -5.36 -5.96
CA THR A 88 3.03 -4.79 -4.82
C THR A 88 4.32 -4.10 -5.27
N LEU A 89 5.04 -4.69 -6.20
CA LEU A 89 6.28 -4.12 -6.71
C LEU A 89 6.04 -2.79 -7.44
N ILE A 90 5.01 -2.73 -8.30
CA ILE A 90 4.64 -1.49 -9.01
C ILE A 90 4.17 -0.43 -8.02
N GLY A 91 3.29 -0.79 -7.07
CA GLY A 91 2.80 0.11 -6.03
C GLY A 91 3.93 0.72 -5.20
N ASN A 92 4.97 -0.06 -4.91
CA ASN A 92 6.15 0.43 -4.17
C ASN A 92 7.02 1.42 -4.97
N SER A 93 6.82 1.60 -6.27
CA SER A 93 7.47 2.68 -7.04
C SER A 93 7.06 4.08 -6.56
N GLN A 94 6.07 4.19 -5.67
CA GLN A 94 5.70 5.37 -4.89
C GLN A 94 6.91 6.10 -4.26
N VAL A 95 7.98 5.39 -3.93
CA VAL A 95 9.22 5.99 -3.39
C VAL A 95 9.79 7.05 -4.33
N ILE A 96 9.75 6.82 -5.63
CA ILE A 96 10.22 7.77 -6.64
C ILE A 96 9.29 8.99 -6.67
N ILE A 97 7.97 8.75 -6.66
CA ILE A 97 6.97 9.82 -6.70
C ILE A 97 7.06 10.69 -5.44
N VAL A 98 7.16 10.07 -4.26
CA VAL A 98 7.33 10.79 -2.98
C VAL A 98 8.61 11.64 -3.01
N THR A 99 9.71 11.11 -3.53
CA THR A 99 10.97 11.84 -3.60
C THR A 99 10.88 13.05 -4.53
N ILE A 100 10.28 12.90 -5.70
CA ILE A 100 10.09 14.01 -6.65
C ILE A 100 9.13 15.05 -6.06
N ALA A 101 8.03 14.61 -5.44
CA ALA A 101 7.09 15.49 -4.76
C ALA A 101 7.73 16.25 -3.60
N SER A 102 8.56 15.59 -2.79
CA SER A 102 9.31 16.21 -1.70
C SER A 102 10.30 17.27 -2.21
N TRP A 103 10.94 17.02 -3.35
CA TRP A 103 11.78 18.03 -3.98
C TRP A 103 10.99 19.27 -4.39
N TRP A 104 9.85 19.07 -5.04
CA TRP A 104 9.04 20.19 -5.52
C TRP A 104 8.34 20.96 -4.39
N LEU A 105 7.82 20.25 -3.38
CA LEU A 105 7.05 20.85 -2.27
C LEU A 105 7.93 21.40 -1.14
N PHE A 106 9.07 20.75 -0.87
CA PHE A 106 9.91 21.07 0.29
C PHE A 106 11.33 21.53 -0.10
N GLY A 107 11.67 21.52 -1.40
CA GLY A 107 13.02 21.86 -1.86
C GLY A 107 14.07 20.79 -1.53
N GLU A 108 13.67 19.62 -1.06
CA GLU A 108 14.55 18.49 -0.76
C GLU A 108 15.08 17.89 -2.07
N ARG A 109 16.31 18.28 -2.49
CA ARG A 109 16.88 17.84 -3.77
C ARG A 109 17.07 16.32 -3.80
N PRO A 110 16.51 15.61 -4.80
CA PRO A 110 16.72 14.18 -4.94
C PRO A 110 18.18 13.86 -5.19
N ASN A 111 18.64 12.75 -4.61
CA ASN A 111 19.97 12.25 -4.90
C ASN A 111 20.07 11.83 -6.38
N LYS A 112 21.28 11.97 -6.96
CA LYS A 112 21.56 11.53 -8.34
C LYS A 112 21.18 10.07 -8.60
N ALA A 113 21.32 9.20 -7.61
CA ALA A 113 20.92 7.80 -7.72
C ALA A 113 19.42 7.63 -8.00
N ILE A 114 18.55 8.44 -7.39
CA ILE A 114 17.08 8.40 -7.62
C ILE A 114 16.77 8.90 -9.04
N LEU A 115 17.43 9.96 -9.50
CA LEU A 115 17.25 10.46 -10.86
C LEU A 115 17.67 9.42 -11.92
N LEU A 116 18.74 8.67 -11.66
CA LEU A 116 19.19 7.56 -12.51
C LEU A 116 18.28 6.33 -12.41
N ALA A 117 17.60 6.15 -11.28
CA ALA A 117 16.67 5.05 -11.07
C ALA A 117 15.37 5.21 -11.89
N LEU A 118 14.94 6.44 -12.17
CA LEU A 118 13.68 6.71 -12.86
C LEU A 118 13.58 6.04 -14.24
N PRO A 119 14.52 6.20 -15.18
CA PRO A 119 14.44 5.51 -16.47
C PRO A 119 14.52 3.99 -16.32
N VAL A 120 15.26 3.49 -15.35
CA VAL A 120 15.39 2.04 -15.08
C VAL A 120 14.07 1.46 -14.61
N VAL A 121 13.32 2.17 -13.75
CA VAL A 121 11.96 1.76 -13.33
C VAL A 121 10.99 1.79 -14.50
N ILE A 122 11.01 2.82 -15.35
CA ILE A 122 10.14 2.93 -16.52
C ILE A 122 10.36 1.73 -17.45
N ILE A 123 11.61 1.38 -17.72
CA ILE A 123 11.97 0.20 -18.52
C ILE A 123 11.50 -1.09 -17.83
N GLY A 124 11.68 -1.21 -16.52
CA GLY A 124 11.19 -2.34 -15.73
C GLY A 124 9.68 -2.49 -15.83
N LEU A 125 8.91 -1.41 -15.67
CA LEU A 125 7.46 -1.40 -15.82
C LEU A 125 7.01 -1.81 -17.22
N PHE A 126 7.75 -1.39 -18.27
CA PHE A 126 7.50 -1.83 -19.64
C PHE A 126 7.62 -3.35 -19.78
N PHE A 127 8.66 -3.97 -19.25
CA PHE A 127 8.82 -5.44 -19.28
C PHE A 127 7.74 -6.14 -18.44
N ILE A 128 7.41 -5.61 -17.27
CA ILE A 128 6.35 -6.17 -16.40
C ILE A 128 4.97 -6.11 -17.06
N SER A 129 4.71 -5.11 -17.92
CA SER A 129 3.43 -4.99 -18.62
C SER A 129 3.13 -6.15 -19.57
N GLY A 130 4.11 -7.00 -19.87
CA GLY A 130 3.97 -8.09 -20.81
C GLY A 130 3.74 -7.61 -22.25
N LEU A 131 4.15 -6.40 -22.61
CA LEU A 131 3.97 -5.89 -23.95
C LEU A 131 4.82 -6.72 -24.94
N GLY A 132 4.16 -7.40 -25.88
CA GLY A 132 4.83 -8.31 -26.81
C GLY A 132 5.12 -9.71 -26.28
N ASP A 133 4.74 -10.00 -25.02
CA ASP A 133 4.92 -11.32 -24.41
C ASP A 133 3.57 -12.04 -24.28
N SER A 134 3.37 -13.10 -25.08
CA SER A 134 2.16 -13.92 -25.04
C SER A 134 2.08 -14.82 -23.80
N SER A 135 3.18 -14.98 -23.06
CA SER A 135 3.28 -15.79 -21.84
C SER A 135 3.20 -14.94 -20.56
N ALA A 136 2.90 -13.65 -20.68
CA ALA A 136 2.82 -12.76 -19.53
C ALA A 136 1.78 -13.25 -18.51
N TYR A 137 2.21 -13.38 -17.24
CA TYR A 137 1.35 -13.77 -16.13
C TYR A 137 0.32 -12.68 -15.81
N GLY A 138 -0.89 -13.12 -15.47
CA GLY A 138 -2.00 -12.28 -15.07
C GLY A 138 -3.12 -12.23 -16.12
N ALA A 139 -4.35 -11.98 -15.66
CA ALA A 139 -5.53 -11.94 -16.50
C ALA A 139 -5.51 -10.77 -17.50
N LYS A 140 -4.99 -9.61 -17.06
CA LYS A 140 -4.90 -8.37 -17.85
C LYS A 140 -3.63 -7.59 -17.50
N PRO A 141 -2.42 -8.08 -17.87
CA PRO A 141 -1.16 -7.52 -17.36
C PRO A 141 -1.00 -6.00 -17.59
N ARG A 142 -1.40 -5.50 -18.76
CA ARG A 142 -1.31 -4.06 -19.09
C ARG A 142 -2.20 -3.21 -18.19
N LEU A 143 -3.44 -3.63 -17.93
CA LEU A 143 -4.36 -2.93 -17.03
C LEU A 143 -3.86 -3.02 -15.59
N GLY A 144 -3.28 -4.16 -15.19
CA GLY A 144 -2.66 -4.34 -13.89
C GLY A 144 -1.51 -3.37 -13.65
N VAL A 145 -0.65 -3.13 -14.66
CA VAL A 145 0.41 -2.12 -14.56
C VAL A 145 -0.16 -0.71 -14.44
N ILE A 146 -1.18 -0.36 -15.21
CA ILE A 146 -1.85 0.95 -15.11
C ILE A 146 -2.45 1.13 -13.72
N ALA A 147 -3.17 0.16 -13.21
CA ALA A 147 -3.74 0.19 -11.86
C ALA A 147 -2.64 0.31 -10.78
N GLY A 148 -1.53 -0.43 -10.93
CA GLY A 148 -0.37 -0.33 -10.06
C GLY A 148 0.30 1.05 -10.06
N ILE A 149 0.33 1.74 -11.20
CA ILE A 149 0.81 3.12 -11.29
C ILE A 149 -0.14 4.07 -10.53
N PHE A 150 -1.46 3.92 -10.69
CA PHE A 150 -2.42 4.67 -9.88
C PHE A 150 -2.26 4.40 -8.38
N THR A 151 -2.04 3.15 -7.99
CA THR A 151 -1.65 2.76 -6.62
C THR A 151 -0.43 3.57 -6.16
N ALA A 152 0.65 3.59 -6.93
CA ALA A 152 1.85 4.34 -6.57
C ALA A 152 1.59 5.84 -6.40
N ILE A 153 0.74 6.44 -7.23
CA ILE A 153 0.36 7.86 -7.15
C ILE A 153 -0.47 8.14 -5.89
N PHE A 154 -1.56 7.39 -5.68
CA PHE A 154 -2.45 7.61 -4.55
C PHE A 154 -1.77 7.27 -3.23
N TYR A 155 -0.98 6.21 -3.18
CA TYR A 155 -0.20 5.87 -2.01
C TYR A 155 0.84 6.94 -1.67
N SER A 156 1.50 7.54 -2.69
CA SER A 156 2.40 8.67 -2.49
C SER A 156 1.69 9.87 -1.86
N LEU A 157 0.52 10.22 -2.40
CA LEU A 157 -0.29 11.32 -1.87
C LEU A 157 -0.77 11.03 -0.44
N PHE A 158 -1.22 9.80 -0.17
CA PHE A 158 -1.55 9.35 1.19
C PHE A 158 -0.37 9.55 2.13
N LEU A 159 0.83 9.08 1.79
CA LEU A 159 2.01 9.17 2.65
C LEU A 159 2.42 10.64 2.93
N ILE A 160 2.29 11.52 1.95
CA ILE A 160 2.57 12.95 2.13
C ILE A 160 1.58 13.57 3.11
N LEU A 161 0.29 13.37 2.93
CA LEU A 161 -0.76 13.88 3.83
C LEU A 161 -0.64 13.28 5.23
N TYR A 162 -0.37 11.99 5.32
CA TYR A 162 -0.19 11.25 6.56
C TYR A 162 1.03 11.74 7.35
N ARG A 163 2.16 12.03 6.67
CA ARG A 163 3.34 12.66 7.25
C ARG A 163 3.02 14.05 7.79
N TYR A 164 2.27 14.85 7.04
CA TYR A 164 1.85 16.20 7.46
C TYR A 164 0.95 16.16 8.69
N SER A 165 0.04 15.22 8.75
CA SER A 165 -0.84 14.97 9.88
C SER A 165 -0.07 14.57 11.16
N ASN A 166 1.14 14.02 11.02
CA ASN A 166 1.94 13.49 12.13
C ASN A 166 3.08 14.43 12.57
N ARG A 167 3.05 15.72 12.19
CA ARG A 167 4.12 16.66 12.52
C ARG A 167 4.30 16.88 14.03
N SER A 168 3.23 16.79 14.79
CA SER A 168 3.22 16.99 16.25
C SER A 168 3.38 15.69 17.04
N LEU A 169 3.91 14.62 16.43
CA LEU A 169 4.14 13.30 17.04
C LEU A 169 2.88 12.72 17.70
N SER A 170 1.94 12.30 16.88
CA SER A 170 0.70 11.67 17.33
C SER A 170 0.91 10.25 17.83
N PRO A 171 -0.02 9.73 18.65
CA PRO A 171 -0.14 8.30 18.88
C PRO A 171 -0.40 7.56 17.56
N ALA A 172 0.37 6.51 17.29
CA ALA A 172 0.24 5.74 16.06
C ALA A 172 -1.17 5.13 15.89
N THR A 173 -1.81 4.75 16.99
CA THR A 173 -3.17 4.21 17.02
C THR A 173 -4.22 5.24 16.61
N SER A 174 -4.16 6.46 17.14
CA SER A 174 -5.09 7.55 16.79
C SER A 174 -4.95 7.96 15.33
N LEU A 175 -3.70 8.13 14.86
CA LEU A 175 -3.41 8.48 13.48
C LEU A 175 -3.96 7.41 12.51
N GLN A 176 -3.74 6.13 12.84
CA GLN A 176 -4.23 5.03 12.02
C GLN A 176 -5.76 4.89 12.06
N LEU A 177 -6.38 5.14 13.21
CA LEU A 177 -7.84 5.13 13.35
C LEU A 177 -8.49 6.21 12.48
N GLU A 178 -7.98 7.44 12.51
CA GLU A 178 -8.51 8.54 11.71
C GLU A 178 -8.37 8.28 10.21
N ALA A 179 -7.20 7.83 9.76
CA ALA A 179 -6.98 7.47 8.37
C ALA A 179 -7.88 6.30 7.93
N THR A 180 -8.04 5.28 8.78
CA THR A 180 -8.91 4.15 8.48
C THR A 180 -10.39 4.56 8.43
N ALA A 181 -10.83 5.48 9.29
CA ALA A 181 -12.17 6.03 9.27
C ALA A 181 -12.44 6.83 7.98
N GLY A 182 -11.50 7.68 7.57
CA GLY A 182 -11.57 8.40 6.30
C GLY A 182 -11.63 7.45 5.10
N GLY A 183 -10.80 6.41 5.08
CA GLY A 183 -10.80 5.39 4.05
C GLY A 183 -12.11 4.60 3.98
N THR A 184 -12.65 4.20 5.12
CA THR A 184 -13.94 3.50 5.19
C THR A 184 -15.07 4.36 4.62
N LEU A 185 -15.12 5.65 5.00
CA LEU A 185 -16.13 6.57 4.44
C LEU A 185 -15.95 6.78 2.95
N GLY A 186 -14.71 6.99 2.49
CA GLY A 186 -14.41 7.15 1.06
C GLY A 186 -14.87 5.96 0.23
N LEU A 187 -14.58 4.74 0.69
CA LEU A 187 -14.99 3.51 0.04
C LEU A 187 -16.51 3.32 0.07
N LEU A 188 -17.16 3.64 1.18
CA LEU A 188 -18.62 3.58 1.28
C LEU A 188 -19.28 4.53 0.29
N VAL A 189 -18.81 5.79 0.22
CA VAL A 189 -19.34 6.77 -0.74
C VAL A 189 -19.14 6.27 -2.17
N MET A 190 -17.95 5.77 -2.52
CA MET A 190 -17.70 5.20 -3.84
C MET A 190 -18.61 4.00 -4.15
N GLY A 191 -18.86 3.13 -3.16
CA GLY A 191 -19.74 1.99 -3.34
C GLY A 191 -21.23 2.35 -3.52
N LEU A 192 -21.64 3.53 -3.09
CA LEU A 192 -23.00 4.06 -3.29
C LEU A 192 -23.17 4.83 -4.61
N LEU A 193 -22.08 5.18 -5.29
CA LEU A 193 -22.14 5.86 -6.57
C LEU A 193 -22.38 4.86 -7.71
N PRO A 194 -23.09 5.27 -8.79
CA PRO A 194 -23.32 4.43 -9.96
C PRO A 194 -22.04 4.35 -10.82
N LEU A 195 -21.03 3.61 -10.37
CA LEU A 195 -19.72 3.48 -11.03
C LEU A 195 -19.68 2.36 -12.09
N GLN A 196 -20.84 1.79 -12.47
CA GLN A 196 -20.92 0.70 -13.46
C GLN A 196 -20.33 1.09 -14.83
N GLY A 197 -20.35 2.37 -15.19
CA GLY A 197 -19.68 2.87 -16.40
C GLY A 197 -18.15 2.75 -16.37
N LEU A 198 -17.55 2.57 -15.20
CA LEU A 198 -16.11 2.35 -15.00
C LEU A 198 -15.76 0.87 -14.77
N ASN A 199 -16.72 -0.05 -14.95
CA ASN A 199 -16.58 -1.49 -14.65
C ASN A 199 -16.09 -1.76 -13.20
N ILE A 200 -16.47 -0.91 -12.25
CA ILE A 200 -16.23 -1.10 -10.82
C ILE A 200 -17.47 -1.79 -10.24
N GLU A 201 -17.29 -2.99 -9.73
CA GLU A 201 -18.37 -3.73 -9.06
C GLU A 201 -18.77 -3.00 -7.77
N PRO A 202 -20.07 -2.89 -7.47
CA PRO A 202 -20.55 -2.31 -6.21
C PRO A 202 -20.07 -3.13 -5.02
N ILE A 203 -20.14 -2.54 -3.80
CA ILE A 203 -19.84 -3.27 -2.58
C ILE A 203 -20.84 -4.40 -2.42
N ASP A 204 -20.33 -5.64 -2.33
CA ASP A 204 -21.11 -6.75 -1.82
C ASP A 204 -21.14 -6.67 -0.29
N PHE A 205 -22.29 -6.29 0.27
CA PHE A 205 -22.49 -6.22 1.73
C PHE A 205 -22.71 -7.59 2.39
N ARG A 206 -22.77 -8.66 1.61
CA ARG A 206 -22.99 -10.03 2.09
C ARG A 206 -22.01 -11.02 1.46
N PRO A 207 -20.69 -10.76 1.56
CA PRO A 207 -19.72 -11.70 1.05
C PRO A 207 -19.87 -13.07 1.76
N SER A 208 -19.37 -14.12 1.12
CA SER A 208 -19.46 -15.47 1.68
C SER A 208 -18.72 -15.57 3.04
N TYR A 209 -19.11 -16.56 3.88
CA TYR A 209 -18.44 -16.75 5.17
C TYR A 209 -16.91 -16.90 5.06
N PRO A 210 -16.35 -17.70 4.13
CA PRO A 210 -14.89 -17.77 3.96
C PRO A 210 -14.25 -16.41 3.60
N SER A 211 -14.92 -15.60 2.78
CA SER A 211 -14.46 -14.24 2.44
C SER A 211 -14.39 -13.36 3.69
N HIS A 212 -15.41 -13.39 4.54
CA HIS A 212 -15.39 -12.62 5.79
C HIS A 212 -14.20 -12.96 6.68
N VAL A 213 -13.83 -14.24 6.82
CA VAL A 213 -12.69 -14.66 7.65
C VAL A 213 -11.40 -13.99 7.15
N TRP A 214 -11.14 -14.04 5.85
CA TRP A 214 -9.95 -13.42 5.28
C TRP A 214 -9.96 -11.90 5.39
N LEU A 215 -11.13 -11.26 5.19
CA LEU A 215 -11.28 -9.81 5.30
C LEU A 215 -11.13 -9.32 6.75
N VAL A 216 -11.61 -10.08 7.74
CA VAL A 216 -11.39 -9.78 9.16
C VAL A 216 -9.91 -9.89 9.51
N LEU A 217 -9.24 -10.98 9.09
CA LEU A 217 -7.79 -11.13 9.29
C LEU A 217 -7.00 -10.01 8.64
N LEU A 218 -7.35 -9.64 7.41
CA LEU A 218 -6.76 -8.53 6.67
C LEU A 218 -6.91 -7.20 7.43
N GLY A 219 -8.11 -6.91 7.96
CA GLY A 219 -8.39 -5.70 8.74
C GLY A 219 -7.61 -5.67 10.07
N ILE A 220 -7.62 -6.76 10.83
CA ILE A 220 -6.98 -6.79 12.15
C ILE A 220 -5.46 -6.89 12.03
N LEU A 221 -4.96 -7.88 11.30
CA LEU A 221 -3.52 -8.15 11.27
C LEU A 221 -2.75 -7.13 10.44
N CYS A 222 -3.22 -6.83 9.23
CA CYS A 222 -2.48 -5.96 8.32
C CYS A 222 -2.84 -4.48 8.51
N GLN A 223 -4.14 -4.15 8.46
CA GLN A 223 -4.59 -2.75 8.51
C GLN A 223 -4.46 -2.13 9.90
N SER A 224 -4.61 -2.93 10.98
CA SER A 224 -4.48 -2.43 12.34
C SER A 224 -3.10 -2.72 12.91
N ILE A 225 -2.79 -3.96 13.27
CA ILE A 225 -1.54 -4.31 13.98
C ILE A 225 -0.31 -3.96 13.14
N GLY A 226 -0.29 -4.39 11.87
CA GLY A 226 0.84 -4.16 10.97
C GLY A 226 1.12 -2.67 10.76
N TRP A 227 0.08 -1.90 10.41
CA TRP A 227 0.24 -0.46 10.18
C TRP A 227 0.55 0.33 11.44
N VAL A 228 -0.05 0.01 12.61
CA VAL A 228 0.29 0.63 13.88
C VAL A 228 1.75 0.34 14.25
N ALA A 229 2.20 -0.90 14.07
CA ALA A 229 3.59 -1.29 14.33
C ALA A 229 4.58 -0.51 13.47
N ILE A 230 4.30 -0.35 12.18
CA ILE A 230 5.10 0.46 11.24
C ILE A 230 5.06 1.93 11.64
N THR A 231 3.88 2.52 11.79
CA THR A 231 3.69 3.94 12.14
C THR A 231 4.40 4.31 13.45
N TYR A 232 4.36 3.43 14.45
CA TYR A 232 5.05 3.63 15.72
C TYR A 232 6.57 3.52 15.58
N SER A 233 7.05 2.55 14.81
CA SER A 233 8.46 2.18 14.80
C SER A 233 9.32 3.05 13.90
N LEU A 234 8.82 3.41 12.70
CA LEU A 234 9.65 4.06 11.69
C LEU A 234 10.26 5.40 12.14
N PRO A 235 9.54 6.30 12.82
CA PRO A 235 10.12 7.56 13.29
C PRO A 235 11.21 7.39 14.37
N ARG A 236 11.27 6.21 14.99
CA ARG A 236 12.18 5.88 16.10
C ARG A 236 13.39 5.07 15.66
N LEU A 237 13.48 4.72 14.38
CA LEU A 237 14.58 3.90 13.86
C LEU A 237 15.56 4.74 13.05
N PRO A 238 16.87 4.40 13.10
CA PRO A 238 17.83 4.92 12.14
C PRO A 238 17.39 4.62 10.69
N ALA A 239 17.68 5.52 9.76
CA ALA A 239 17.23 5.43 8.38
C ALA A 239 17.57 4.07 7.70
N ALA A 240 18.74 3.49 8.00
CA ALA A 240 19.14 2.17 7.48
C ALA A 240 18.17 1.05 7.89
N HIS A 241 17.76 1.04 9.17
CA HIS A 241 16.83 0.04 9.69
C HIS A 241 15.41 0.26 9.17
N THR A 242 15.01 1.51 9.00
CA THR A 242 13.74 1.88 8.38
C THR A 242 13.66 1.37 6.94
N SER A 243 14.71 1.62 6.14
CA SER A 243 14.79 1.16 4.76
C SER A 243 14.70 -0.36 4.65
N PHE A 244 15.43 -1.08 5.50
CA PHE A 244 15.39 -2.54 5.52
C PHE A 244 14.00 -3.08 5.86
N ALA A 245 13.32 -2.49 6.87
CA ALA A 245 11.98 -2.91 7.26
C ALA A 245 10.95 -2.68 6.13
N ILE A 246 11.01 -1.54 5.44
CA ILE A 246 10.10 -1.22 4.34
C ILE A 246 10.33 -2.17 3.14
N LEU A 247 11.60 -2.49 2.84
CA LEU A 247 11.96 -3.38 1.73
C LEU A 247 11.56 -4.83 1.96
N LEU A 248 11.46 -5.26 3.22
CA LEU A 248 11.06 -6.62 3.54
C LEU A 248 9.65 -6.93 3.02
N GLN A 249 8.73 -5.97 3.05
CA GLN A 249 7.33 -6.16 2.63
C GLN A 249 7.20 -6.63 1.18
N PRO A 250 7.68 -5.91 0.15
CA PRO A 250 7.50 -6.35 -1.24
C PRO A 250 8.25 -7.65 -1.55
N VAL A 251 9.42 -7.87 -0.94
CA VAL A 251 10.16 -9.14 -1.11
C VAL A 251 9.35 -10.33 -0.58
N LEU A 252 8.84 -10.22 0.65
CA LEU A 252 8.00 -11.26 1.21
C LEU A 252 6.70 -11.45 0.41
N THR A 253 6.07 -10.38 -0.06
CA THR A 253 4.85 -10.50 -0.89
C THR A 253 5.09 -11.30 -2.16
N ILE A 254 6.22 -11.09 -2.84
CA ILE A 254 6.60 -11.89 -4.01
C ILE A 254 6.79 -13.36 -3.62
N VAL A 255 7.51 -13.63 -2.54
CA VAL A 255 7.73 -14.99 -2.05
C VAL A 255 6.41 -15.69 -1.74
N TRP A 256 5.50 -15.01 -1.05
CA TRP A 256 4.18 -15.56 -0.72
C TRP A 256 3.31 -15.75 -1.98
N GLY A 257 3.34 -14.82 -2.93
CA GLY A 257 2.63 -14.94 -4.20
C GLY A 257 3.02 -16.24 -4.95
N VAL A 258 4.32 -16.49 -5.04
CA VAL A 258 4.82 -17.73 -5.66
C VAL A 258 4.47 -18.98 -4.85
N LEU A 259 4.73 -18.97 -3.53
CA LEU A 259 4.59 -20.18 -2.70
C LEU A 259 3.14 -20.55 -2.38
N LEU A 260 2.27 -19.57 -2.15
CA LEU A 260 0.91 -19.79 -1.64
C LEU A 260 -0.17 -19.60 -2.70
N LEU A 261 0.06 -18.76 -3.70
CA LEU A 261 -0.89 -18.50 -4.78
C LEU A 261 -0.46 -19.14 -6.11
N GLY A 262 0.76 -19.69 -6.18
CA GLY A 262 1.26 -20.30 -7.40
C GLY A 262 1.52 -19.31 -8.54
N GLU A 263 1.81 -18.03 -8.19
CA GLU A 263 2.13 -17.02 -9.20
C GLU A 263 3.43 -17.38 -9.92
N ASP A 264 3.40 -17.39 -11.25
CA ASP A 264 4.59 -17.65 -12.09
C ASP A 264 4.75 -16.54 -13.14
N PRO A 265 5.33 -15.39 -12.77
CA PRO A 265 5.63 -14.34 -13.73
C PRO A 265 6.49 -14.86 -14.88
N SER A 266 6.22 -14.40 -16.11
CA SER A 266 7.02 -14.78 -17.28
C SER A 266 8.48 -14.32 -17.13
N VAL A 267 9.37 -14.87 -17.96
CA VAL A 267 10.79 -14.49 -17.96
C VAL A 267 10.95 -12.99 -18.20
N GLN A 268 10.16 -12.43 -19.13
CA GLN A 268 10.17 -10.99 -19.40
C GLN A 268 9.75 -10.19 -18.17
N GLN A 269 8.68 -10.61 -17.48
CA GLN A 269 8.22 -9.96 -16.25
C GLN A 269 9.25 -10.08 -15.13
N LYS A 270 9.88 -11.23 -14.94
CA LYS A 270 10.96 -11.44 -13.96
C LYS A 270 12.16 -10.51 -14.22
N ILE A 271 12.54 -10.34 -15.49
CA ILE A 271 13.58 -9.36 -15.89
C ILE A 271 13.16 -7.94 -15.50
N GLY A 272 11.91 -7.56 -15.74
CA GLY A 272 11.40 -6.23 -15.36
C GLY A 272 11.32 -6.00 -13.84
N MET A 273 11.04 -7.04 -13.06
CA MET A 273 10.98 -6.97 -11.60
C MET A 273 12.33 -6.65 -10.96
N GLY A 274 13.44 -7.14 -11.52
CA GLY A 274 14.79 -6.91 -11.01
C GLY A 274 15.17 -5.41 -10.90
N PRO A 275 15.10 -4.64 -11.99
CA PRO A 275 15.35 -3.21 -11.99
C PRO A 275 14.47 -2.43 -11.01
N VAL A 276 13.17 -2.72 -10.95
CA VAL A 276 12.24 -2.03 -10.04
C VAL A 276 12.60 -2.33 -8.58
N SER A 277 12.91 -3.58 -8.25
CA SER A 277 13.37 -3.96 -6.90
C SER A 277 14.71 -3.32 -6.54
N TYR A 278 15.68 -3.27 -7.46
CA TYR A 278 17.00 -2.69 -7.23
C TYR A 278 16.93 -1.17 -6.97
N THR A 279 16.10 -0.46 -7.73
CA THR A 279 15.97 0.99 -7.57
C THR A 279 15.28 1.34 -6.25
N HIS A 280 14.37 0.49 -5.79
CA HIS A 280 13.76 0.63 -4.49
C HIS A 280 14.80 0.51 -3.35
N LEU A 281 15.75 -0.43 -3.46
CA LEU A 281 16.89 -0.56 -2.54
C LEU A 281 17.76 0.71 -2.50
N ARG A 282 18.16 1.22 -3.66
CA ARG A 282 19.03 2.39 -3.77
C ARG A 282 18.37 3.70 -3.34
N ALA A 283 17.10 3.91 -3.67
CA ALA A 283 16.39 5.12 -3.27
C ALA A 283 16.32 5.29 -1.75
N HIS A 284 16.24 4.19 -1.00
CA HIS A 284 16.24 4.21 0.46
C HIS A 284 17.63 4.39 1.10
N GLU A 285 18.72 3.96 0.45
CA GLU A 285 20.07 4.15 0.98
C GLU A 285 20.53 5.62 0.92
N THR A 286 20.02 6.37 -0.04
CA THR A 286 20.48 7.72 -0.36
C THR A 286 19.70 8.86 0.25
N SER A 287 18.64 8.59 1.01
CA SER A 287 17.93 9.60 1.82
C SER A 287 18.71 10.07 3.06
N LYS A 288 20.02 9.76 3.14
CA LYS A 288 20.90 9.96 4.31
C LYS A 288 21.85 11.15 4.24
N HIS A 289 21.77 11.94 3.18
CA HIS A 289 22.69 13.11 3.05
C HIS A 289 21.94 14.39 2.77
#